data_ed378dc3f9465e87dc194e35ac0543e5
#
_entry.id   ed378dc3f9465e87dc194e35ac0543e5
#
_cell.length_a   1.000
_cell.length_b   1.000
_cell.length_c   1.000
_cell.angle_alpha   90.00
_cell.angle_beta   90.00
_cell.angle_gamma   90.00
#
_symmetry.space_group_name_H-M   'P 1'
#
loop_
_entity.id
_entity.type
_entity.pdbx_description
1 polymer ?
#
loop_
_entity_poly.entity_id
_entity_poly.type
_entity_poly.pdbx_seq_one_letter_code
_entity_poly.pdbx_strand_id
1 'polypeptide(L)'
;MNILFLHHSTGQVIWEGGVPDLIDQYNNLNDTSHFIDSLEFPKDYPYGWSNYPYDYWNIWVEHAGEEPYMDEPTLEILTRDYQMIIWKHCFPVSDIEEDSGEADVSSDVKSIENYQLQYLALKEKMNEFPETLFIIWTGAAQVRGATTKGNAQRAQKFFNWVKEEWDQPGDNIFIWDFFQLETEGGIYLKDQYAASNDDSHPNYQFAERVAPLFVQRIIAVLEGRGDEESLTGE
;
A
#
# COMPACT_ATOMS: atom_id res chain seq x y z
N MET A 1 -4.53 11.21 16.80
CA MET A 1 -5.25 10.36 15.83
C MET A 1 -4.80 8.92 15.98
N ASN A 2 -5.70 7.98 15.77
CA ASN A 2 -5.37 6.56 15.66
C ASN A 2 -5.10 6.22 14.20
N ILE A 3 -3.95 5.62 13.94
CA ILE A 3 -3.45 5.27 12.62
C ILE A 3 -3.34 3.75 12.56
N LEU A 4 -3.82 3.12 11.50
CA LEU A 4 -3.67 1.70 11.26
C LEU A 4 -2.87 1.45 9.99
N PHE A 5 -1.82 0.65 10.10
CA PHE A 5 -1.05 0.17 8.96
C PHE A 5 -1.39 -1.28 8.64
N LEU A 6 -2.08 -1.48 7.53
CA LEU A 6 -2.45 -2.79 6.99
C LEU A 6 -1.33 -3.29 6.06
N HIS A 7 -0.74 -4.42 6.39
CA HIS A 7 0.42 -4.90 5.65
C HIS A 7 0.56 -6.42 5.68
N HIS A 8 1.46 -6.90 4.86
CA HIS A 8 2.09 -8.21 4.87
C HIS A 8 3.60 -8.07 5.01
N SER A 9 4.32 -9.15 4.84
CA SER A 9 5.76 -9.33 5.07
C SER A 9 6.66 -8.16 4.65
N THR A 10 6.53 -7.61 3.43
CA THR A 10 7.29 -6.40 3.01
C THR A 10 7.02 -5.22 3.94
N GLY A 11 5.76 -4.99 4.30
CA GLY A 11 5.39 -3.92 5.23
C GLY A 11 5.91 -4.16 6.64
N GLN A 12 5.93 -5.41 7.10
CA GLN A 12 6.51 -5.78 8.39
C GLN A 12 7.99 -5.39 8.47
N VAL A 13 8.75 -5.65 7.42
CA VAL A 13 10.19 -5.27 7.39
C VAL A 13 10.36 -3.74 7.52
N ILE A 14 9.53 -2.96 6.82
CA ILE A 14 9.57 -1.49 6.93
C ILE A 14 9.11 -1.02 8.33
N TRP A 15 8.07 -1.64 8.89
CA TRP A 15 7.61 -1.37 10.25
C TRP A 15 8.72 -1.55 11.28
N GLU A 16 9.46 -2.66 11.18
CA GLU A 16 10.60 -2.98 12.03
C GLU A 16 11.81 -2.05 11.78
N GLY A 17 11.82 -1.28 10.70
CA GLY A 17 12.79 -0.21 10.45
C GLY A 17 12.66 0.99 11.39
N GLY A 18 11.71 0.94 12.37
CA GLY A 18 11.59 1.91 13.46
C GLY A 18 10.36 2.83 13.35
N VAL A 19 9.33 2.47 12.56
CA VAL A 19 8.15 3.33 12.35
C VAL A 19 7.46 3.74 13.66
N PRO A 20 7.18 2.85 14.65
CA PRO A 20 6.56 3.25 15.91
C PRO A 20 7.40 4.26 16.70
N ASP A 21 8.70 3.99 16.82
CA ASP A 21 9.61 4.86 17.57
C ASP A 21 9.73 6.26 16.95
N LEU A 22 9.66 6.35 15.63
CA LEU A 22 9.69 7.63 14.90
C LEU A 22 8.40 8.43 15.12
N ILE A 23 7.22 7.78 15.16
CA ILE A 23 5.96 8.44 15.52
C ILE A 23 6.00 8.94 16.97
N ASP A 24 6.54 8.13 17.90
CA ASP A 24 6.71 8.54 19.31
C ASP A 24 7.68 9.72 19.45
N GLN A 25 8.76 9.74 18.67
CA GLN A 25 9.69 10.89 18.64
C GLN A 25 8.98 12.16 18.12
N TYR A 26 8.20 12.03 17.03
CA TYR A 26 7.40 13.16 16.53
C TYR A 26 6.43 13.69 17.58
N ASN A 27 5.71 12.80 18.27
CA ASN A 27 4.78 13.16 19.34
C ASN A 27 5.48 13.96 20.44
N ASN A 28 6.62 13.48 20.90
CA ASN A 28 7.40 14.13 21.96
C ASN A 28 7.92 15.52 21.56
N LEU A 29 8.29 15.70 20.29
CA LEU A 29 8.83 16.97 19.80
C LEU A 29 7.74 18.01 19.53
N ASN A 30 6.51 17.58 19.23
CA ASN A 30 5.44 18.45 18.78
C ASN A 30 4.26 18.53 19.78
N ASP A 31 4.37 17.90 20.94
CA ASP A 31 3.32 17.82 21.98
C ASP A 31 1.99 17.25 21.40
N THR A 32 2.13 16.20 20.58
CA THR A 32 1.02 15.46 19.97
C THR A 32 0.86 14.07 20.59
N SER A 33 -0.21 13.35 20.22
CA SER A 33 -0.51 12.01 20.75
C SER A 33 -1.09 11.10 19.66
N HIS A 34 -0.38 11.00 18.53
CA HIS A 34 -0.74 10.05 17.50
C HIS A 34 -0.38 8.64 17.95
N PHE A 35 -1.27 7.70 17.73
CA PHE A 35 -1.04 6.28 17.98
C PHE A 35 -1.03 5.55 16.63
N ILE A 36 -0.04 4.72 16.38
CA ILE A 36 0.05 3.88 15.20
C ILE A 36 0.07 2.41 15.59
N ASP A 37 -0.78 1.63 14.97
CA ASP A 37 -0.85 0.18 15.11
C ASP A 37 -0.67 -0.49 13.75
N SER A 38 -0.39 -1.78 13.74
CA SER A 38 -0.22 -2.54 12.51
C SER A 38 -1.01 -3.85 12.55
N LEU A 39 -1.52 -4.25 11.39
CA LEU A 39 -2.30 -5.46 11.23
C LEU A 39 -1.88 -6.18 9.95
N GLU A 40 -1.63 -7.47 10.05
CA GLU A 40 -1.49 -8.33 8.87
C GLU A 40 -2.84 -8.42 8.14
N PHE A 41 -2.90 -7.93 6.90
CA PHE A 41 -4.15 -7.84 6.14
C PHE A 41 -3.92 -7.89 4.63
N PRO A 42 -4.79 -8.64 3.88
CA PRO A 42 -5.59 -9.72 4.42
C PRO A 42 -4.70 -10.92 4.78
N LYS A 43 -5.08 -11.72 5.76
CA LYS A 43 -4.28 -12.87 6.22
C LYS A 43 -4.28 -13.99 5.19
N ASP A 44 -3.12 -14.54 4.90
CA ASP A 44 -3.00 -15.69 3.99
C ASP A 44 -3.80 -16.90 4.50
N TYR A 45 -3.64 -17.26 5.77
CA TYR A 45 -4.34 -18.40 6.36
C TYR A 45 -5.54 -17.93 7.20
N PRO A 46 -6.73 -18.60 7.15
CA PRO A 46 -6.99 -19.88 6.46
C PRO A 46 -7.54 -19.76 5.03
N TYR A 47 -7.76 -18.56 4.52
CA TYR A 47 -8.55 -18.33 3.31
C TYR A 47 -7.72 -18.17 2.03
N GLY A 48 -6.39 -18.05 2.12
CA GLY A 48 -5.50 -18.03 0.99
C GLY A 48 -5.45 -16.69 0.25
N TRP A 49 -5.67 -15.57 0.94
CA TRP A 49 -5.51 -14.25 0.37
C TRP A 49 -4.07 -14.03 -0.12
N SER A 50 -3.91 -13.45 -1.30
CA SER A 50 -2.61 -13.25 -1.95
C SER A 50 -2.09 -11.81 -1.86
N ASN A 51 -2.83 -10.91 -1.21
CA ASN A 51 -2.50 -9.52 -0.96
C ASN A 51 -2.24 -8.71 -2.24
N TYR A 52 -3.24 -8.64 -3.11
CA TYR A 52 -3.26 -7.86 -4.34
C TYR A 52 -4.64 -7.20 -4.56
N PRO A 53 -4.86 -6.34 -5.56
CA PRO A 53 -6.09 -5.51 -5.68
C PRO A 53 -7.41 -6.25 -5.56
N TYR A 54 -7.50 -7.46 -6.14
CA TYR A 54 -8.71 -8.29 -6.06
C TYR A 54 -9.12 -8.60 -4.62
N ASP A 55 -8.17 -8.94 -3.75
CA ASP A 55 -8.46 -9.31 -2.36
C ASP A 55 -9.09 -8.14 -1.60
N TYR A 56 -8.53 -6.93 -1.76
CA TYR A 56 -9.05 -5.71 -1.14
C TYR A 56 -10.42 -5.33 -1.69
N TRP A 57 -10.60 -5.40 -3.01
CA TRP A 57 -11.90 -5.19 -3.64
C TRP A 57 -12.94 -6.20 -3.14
N ASN A 58 -12.59 -7.47 -3.06
CA ASN A 58 -13.49 -8.53 -2.61
C ASN A 58 -13.95 -8.29 -1.17
N ILE A 59 -13.03 -7.92 -0.26
CA ILE A 59 -13.34 -7.71 1.16
C ILE A 59 -14.09 -6.38 1.38
N TRP A 60 -13.62 -5.29 0.77
CA TRP A 60 -14.10 -3.95 1.10
C TRP A 60 -15.21 -3.42 0.21
N VAL A 61 -15.37 -3.97 -0.99
CA VAL A 61 -16.39 -3.53 -1.95
C VAL A 61 -17.47 -4.58 -2.12
N GLU A 62 -17.10 -5.78 -2.59
CA GLU A 62 -18.09 -6.85 -2.86
C GLU A 62 -18.77 -7.35 -1.58
N HIS A 63 -18.02 -7.45 -0.48
CA HIS A 63 -18.51 -7.92 0.81
C HIS A 63 -18.46 -6.81 1.88
N ALA A 64 -18.66 -5.56 1.46
CA ALA A 64 -18.76 -4.42 2.36
C ALA A 64 -19.86 -4.62 3.42
N GLY A 65 -19.67 -4.06 4.61
CA GLY A 65 -20.68 -4.12 5.68
C GLY A 65 -20.10 -4.11 7.09
N GLU A 66 -21.00 -4.24 8.05
CA GLU A 66 -20.73 -4.10 9.49
C GLU A 66 -20.08 -5.35 10.13
N GLU A 67 -20.02 -6.46 9.41
CA GLU A 67 -19.47 -7.73 9.86
C GLU A 67 -18.20 -8.08 9.07
N PRO A 68 -17.21 -8.73 9.71
CA PRO A 68 -16.02 -9.19 9.00
C PRO A 68 -16.36 -10.19 7.89
N TYR A 69 -15.64 -10.10 6.79
CA TYR A 69 -15.73 -11.10 5.73
C TYR A 69 -14.53 -12.03 5.77
N MET A 70 -14.76 -13.33 5.92
CA MET A 70 -13.69 -14.33 6.09
C MET A 70 -12.64 -13.89 7.14
N ASP A 71 -13.13 -13.49 8.31
CA ASP A 71 -12.35 -12.99 9.45
C ASP A 71 -11.55 -11.69 9.18
N GLU A 72 -11.70 -11.08 7.99
CA GLU A 72 -11.06 -9.82 7.65
C GLU A 72 -11.99 -8.61 7.87
N PRO A 73 -11.50 -7.53 8.48
CA PRO A 73 -12.31 -6.35 8.72
C PRO A 73 -12.59 -5.58 7.44
N THR A 74 -13.83 -5.12 7.31
CA THR A 74 -14.28 -4.21 6.25
C THR A 74 -13.89 -2.76 6.59
N LEU A 75 -14.02 -1.83 5.63
CA LEU A 75 -13.79 -0.41 5.92
C LEU A 75 -14.80 0.15 6.93
N GLU A 76 -16.05 -0.31 6.92
CA GLU A 76 -17.07 0.06 7.90
C GLU A 76 -16.67 -0.27 9.35
N ILE A 77 -15.88 -1.32 9.53
CA ILE A 77 -15.35 -1.69 10.85
C ILE A 77 -14.14 -0.82 11.19
N LEU A 78 -13.18 -0.72 10.28
CA LEU A 78 -11.90 -0.06 10.53
C LEU A 78 -12.05 1.46 10.76
N THR A 79 -12.91 2.13 9.99
CA THR A 79 -13.09 3.59 10.07
C THR A 79 -13.77 4.07 11.36
N ARG A 80 -14.33 3.16 12.17
CA ARG A 80 -14.87 3.50 13.52
C ARG A 80 -13.77 3.86 14.50
N ASP A 81 -12.65 3.16 14.42
CA ASP A 81 -11.58 3.22 15.42
C ASP A 81 -10.36 3.99 14.93
N TYR A 82 -10.16 4.07 13.60
CA TYR A 82 -8.99 4.68 12.99
C TYR A 82 -9.35 5.87 12.10
N GLN A 83 -8.67 7.00 12.32
CA GLN A 83 -8.81 8.21 11.53
C GLN A 83 -7.84 8.25 10.33
N MET A 84 -6.85 7.36 10.32
CA MET A 84 -5.99 7.12 9.17
C MET A 84 -5.80 5.63 8.97
N ILE A 85 -6.01 5.18 7.74
CA ILE A 85 -5.78 3.79 7.33
C ILE A 85 -4.75 3.78 6.22
N ILE A 86 -3.64 3.08 6.45
CA ILE A 86 -2.56 2.92 5.48
C ILE A 86 -2.57 1.49 5.01
N TRP A 87 -2.58 1.27 3.70
CA TRP A 87 -2.59 -0.08 3.16
C TRP A 87 -1.68 -0.24 1.96
N LYS A 88 -1.26 -1.46 1.74
CA LYS A 88 -0.31 -1.83 0.70
C LYS A 88 -0.54 -3.26 0.20
N HIS A 89 -0.08 -3.52 -0.99
CA HIS A 89 0.08 -4.89 -1.49
C HIS A 89 1.48 -5.43 -1.22
N CYS A 90 1.62 -6.76 -1.19
CA CYS A 90 2.91 -7.41 -1.18
C CYS A 90 3.41 -7.64 -2.61
N PHE A 91 4.67 -8.04 -2.79
CA PHE A 91 5.30 -8.19 -4.11
C PHE A 91 4.56 -9.10 -5.12
N PRO A 92 3.66 -10.05 -4.74
CA PRO A 92 2.83 -10.76 -5.73
C PRO A 92 1.93 -9.84 -6.59
N VAL A 93 1.66 -8.60 -6.15
CA VAL A 93 0.95 -7.60 -6.96
C VAL A 93 1.68 -7.29 -8.27
N SER A 94 3.01 -7.39 -8.28
CA SER A 94 3.84 -7.07 -9.44
C SER A 94 3.96 -8.20 -10.48
N ASP A 95 3.33 -9.35 -10.25
CA ASP A 95 3.21 -10.43 -11.23
C ASP A 95 2.03 -10.18 -12.18
N ILE A 96 2.06 -9.02 -12.87
CA ILE A 96 0.98 -8.60 -13.74
C ILE A 96 1.12 -9.27 -15.10
N GLU A 97 0.09 -10.03 -15.50
CA GLU A 97 -0.03 -10.70 -16.78
C GLU A 97 -0.47 -9.73 -17.89
N GLU A 98 -0.48 -10.18 -19.13
CA GLU A 98 -0.97 -9.41 -20.27
C GLU A 98 -2.49 -9.23 -20.19
N ASP A 99 -2.96 -8.04 -20.57
CA ASP A 99 -4.38 -7.75 -20.67
C ASP A 99 -5.04 -8.64 -21.73
N SER A 100 -6.23 -9.14 -21.44
CA SER A 100 -7.06 -9.94 -22.37
C SER A 100 -7.88 -9.07 -23.30
N GLY A 101 -8.13 -7.81 -22.92
CA GLY A 101 -9.10 -6.90 -23.55
C GLY A 101 -10.54 -7.12 -23.06
N GLU A 102 -10.73 -7.94 -22.03
CA GLU A 102 -12.03 -8.23 -21.40
C GLU A 102 -11.91 -7.93 -19.89
N ALA A 103 -11.82 -6.64 -19.55
CA ALA A 103 -11.69 -6.19 -18.17
C ALA A 103 -12.90 -6.60 -17.32
N ASP A 104 -12.64 -7.20 -16.15
CA ASP A 104 -13.66 -7.63 -15.20
C ASP A 104 -13.21 -7.34 -13.76
N VAL A 105 -13.99 -6.51 -13.06
CA VAL A 105 -13.70 -6.12 -11.67
C VAL A 105 -13.70 -7.32 -10.72
N SER A 106 -14.48 -8.34 -11.00
CA SER A 106 -14.62 -9.58 -10.22
C SER A 106 -13.59 -10.66 -10.57
N SER A 107 -12.69 -10.39 -11.52
CA SER A 107 -11.66 -11.32 -11.94
C SER A 107 -10.46 -11.31 -10.98
N ASP A 108 -9.99 -12.50 -10.60
CA ASP A 108 -8.76 -12.70 -9.84
C ASP A 108 -7.49 -12.73 -10.71
N VAL A 109 -7.65 -12.57 -12.04
CA VAL A 109 -6.52 -12.50 -12.96
C VAL A 109 -5.76 -11.19 -12.77
N LYS A 110 -4.47 -11.29 -12.55
CA LYS A 110 -3.56 -10.15 -12.30
C LYS A 110 -3.21 -9.45 -13.62
N SER A 111 -4.12 -8.63 -14.15
CA SER A 111 -3.89 -7.80 -15.34
C SER A 111 -4.07 -6.31 -15.00
N ILE A 112 -3.49 -5.42 -15.82
CA ILE A 112 -3.65 -3.96 -15.60
C ILE A 112 -5.11 -3.57 -15.69
N GLU A 113 -5.83 -4.08 -16.68
CA GLU A 113 -7.24 -3.76 -16.91
C GLU A 113 -8.13 -4.13 -15.71
N ASN A 114 -7.91 -5.30 -15.07
CA ASN A 114 -8.66 -5.71 -13.89
C ASN A 114 -8.26 -4.89 -12.66
N TYR A 115 -6.96 -4.70 -12.44
CA TYR A 115 -6.45 -3.89 -11.34
C TYR A 115 -6.96 -2.45 -11.36
N GLN A 116 -7.07 -1.85 -12.56
CA GLN A 116 -7.63 -0.51 -12.71
C GLN A 116 -9.10 -0.45 -12.28
N LEU A 117 -9.92 -1.43 -12.67
CA LEU A 117 -11.32 -1.50 -12.24
C LEU A 117 -11.44 -1.68 -10.73
N GLN A 118 -10.63 -2.57 -10.15
CA GLN A 118 -10.60 -2.82 -8.70
C GLN A 118 -10.18 -1.56 -7.92
N TYR A 119 -9.14 -0.86 -8.38
CA TYR A 119 -8.69 0.40 -7.77
C TYR A 119 -9.71 1.53 -7.88
N LEU A 120 -10.42 1.64 -9.02
CA LEU A 120 -11.52 2.61 -9.15
C LEU A 120 -12.65 2.31 -8.16
N ALA A 121 -13.05 1.05 -8.03
CA ALA A 121 -14.07 0.65 -7.07
C ALA A 121 -13.61 0.87 -5.60
N LEU A 122 -12.34 0.58 -5.29
CA LEU A 122 -11.76 0.86 -3.97
C LEU A 122 -11.71 2.37 -3.68
N LYS A 123 -11.42 3.21 -4.68
CA LYS A 123 -11.46 4.67 -4.53
C LYS A 123 -12.85 5.17 -4.19
N GLU A 124 -13.86 4.71 -4.94
CA GLU A 124 -15.27 5.03 -4.65
C GLU A 124 -15.65 4.62 -3.23
N LYS A 125 -15.23 3.44 -2.81
CA LYS A 125 -15.49 2.93 -1.46
C LYS A 125 -14.80 3.75 -0.37
N MET A 126 -13.53 4.11 -0.52
CA MET A 126 -12.82 4.96 0.45
C MET A 126 -13.44 6.36 0.57
N ASN A 127 -13.95 6.91 -0.53
CA ASN A 127 -14.64 8.21 -0.54
C ASN A 127 -15.99 8.21 0.22
N GLU A 128 -16.55 7.04 0.55
CA GLU A 128 -17.71 6.94 1.45
C GLU A 128 -17.35 7.34 2.91
N PHE A 129 -16.06 7.39 3.24
CA PHE A 129 -15.54 7.71 4.58
C PHE A 129 -14.68 8.99 4.57
N PRO A 130 -15.25 10.16 4.27
CA PRO A 130 -14.49 11.40 4.06
C PRO A 130 -13.76 11.91 5.31
N GLU A 131 -14.12 11.44 6.50
CA GLU A 131 -13.44 11.78 7.76
C GLU A 131 -12.22 10.91 8.05
N THR A 132 -11.98 9.85 7.25
CA THR A 132 -10.83 8.95 7.36
C THR A 132 -9.83 9.27 6.25
N LEU A 133 -8.56 9.45 6.61
CA LEU A 133 -7.47 9.63 5.66
C LEU A 133 -6.94 8.25 5.23
N PHE A 134 -6.66 8.10 3.95
CA PHE A 134 -6.10 6.87 3.40
C PHE A 134 -4.73 7.13 2.78
N ILE A 135 -3.73 6.30 3.12
CA ILE A 135 -2.44 6.31 2.43
C ILE A 135 -2.24 4.95 1.75
N ILE A 136 -2.01 4.97 0.45
CA ILE A 136 -1.78 3.77 -0.36
C ILE A 136 -0.32 3.72 -0.79
N TRP A 137 0.34 2.58 -0.57
CA TRP A 137 1.67 2.38 -1.11
C TRP A 137 1.63 1.92 -2.56
N THR A 138 2.49 2.47 -3.38
CA THR A 138 2.84 1.84 -4.65
C THR A 138 3.82 0.69 -4.41
N GLY A 139 3.75 -0.37 -5.21
CA GLY A 139 4.65 -1.53 -5.04
C GLY A 139 3.99 -2.66 -4.26
N ALA A 140 4.71 -3.70 -3.87
CA ALA A 140 6.17 -3.81 -3.90
C ALA A 140 6.70 -4.35 -5.24
N ALA A 141 7.90 -3.90 -5.62
CA ALA A 141 8.62 -4.42 -6.78
C ALA A 141 9.28 -5.78 -6.47
N GLN A 142 9.59 -6.54 -7.52
CA GLN A 142 10.33 -7.79 -7.39
C GLN A 142 11.78 -7.65 -7.87
N VAL A 143 12.67 -8.49 -7.33
CA VAL A 143 14.02 -8.64 -7.85
C VAL A 143 13.98 -9.26 -9.24
N ARG A 144 14.99 -8.97 -10.05
CA ARG A 144 15.09 -9.48 -11.44
C ARG A 144 15.02 -11.01 -11.53
N GLY A 145 15.48 -11.73 -10.51
CA GLY A 145 15.48 -13.19 -10.48
C GLY A 145 14.11 -13.82 -10.23
N ALA A 146 13.18 -13.05 -9.63
CA ALA A 146 11.87 -13.54 -9.20
C ALA A 146 10.73 -13.22 -10.18
N THR A 147 10.94 -12.37 -11.19
CA THR A 147 9.90 -11.97 -12.14
C THR A 147 10.39 -11.88 -13.58
N THR A 148 9.45 -11.81 -14.53
CA THR A 148 9.77 -11.56 -15.93
C THR A 148 9.90 -10.05 -16.20
N LYS A 149 10.65 -9.70 -17.27
CA LYS A 149 10.73 -8.30 -17.71
C LYS A 149 9.35 -7.74 -18.07
N GLY A 150 8.48 -8.55 -18.68
CA GLY A 150 7.12 -8.14 -19.06
C GLY A 150 6.29 -7.78 -17.84
N ASN A 151 6.27 -8.65 -16.81
CA ASN A 151 5.53 -8.40 -15.58
C ASN A 151 6.05 -7.15 -14.86
N ALA A 152 7.37 -7.01 -14.73
CA ALA A 152 7.97 -5.83 -14.10
C ALA A 152 7.64 -4.52 -14.84
N GLN A 153 7.60 -4.51 -16.17
CA GLN A 153 7.20 -3.36 -16.97
C GLN A 153 5.71 -3.03 -16.78
N ARG A 154 4.85 -4.05 -16.70
CA ARG A 154 3.42 -3.85 -16.43
C ARG A 154 3.18 -3.34 -15.00
N ALA A 155 3.93 -3.82 -14.02
CA ALA A 155 3.90 -3.30 -12.66
C ALA A 155 4.28 -1.82 -12.62
N GLN A 156 5.39 -1.42 -13.26
CA GLN A 156 5.76 0.00 -13.35
C GLN A 156 4.66 0.83 -14.04
N LYS A 157 4.08 0.34 -15.16
CA LYS A 157 2.98 1.03 -15.85
C LYS A 157 1.77 1.20 -14.93
N PHE A 158 1.40 0.16 -14.18
CA PHE A 158 0.28 0.23 -13.26
C PHE A 158 0.52 1.24 -12.13
N PHE A 159 1.68 1.19 -11.46
CA PHE A 159 1.96 2.13 -10.37
C PHE A 159 2.17 3.57 -10.85
N ASN A 160 2.63 3.79 -12.09
CA ASN A 160 2.62 5.13 -12.67
C ASN A 160 1.19 5.62 -12.90
N TRP A 161 0.30 4.79 -13.41
CA TRP A 161 -1.13 5.11 -13.54
C TRP A 161 -1.77 5.45 -12.17
N VAL A 162 -1.43 4.71 -11.10
CA VAL A 162 -1.92 5.01 -9.74
C VAL A 162 -1.52 6.42 -9.31
N LYS A 163 -0.29 6.84 -9.60
CA LYS A 163 0.21 8.17 -9.20
C LYS A 163 -0.24 9.32 -10.10
N GLU A 164 -0.41 9.06 -11.39
CA GLU A 164 -0.58 10.11 -12.40
C GLU A 164 -2.06 10.32 -12.79
N GLU A 165 -2.88 9.28 -12.67
CA GLU A 165 -4.28 9.30 -13.15
C GLU A 165 -5.29 8.93 -12.05
N TRP A 166 -4.98 7.93 -11.23
CA TRP A 166 -5.91 7.45 -10.20
C TRP A 166 -5.90 8.36 -8.98
N ASP A 167 -4.74 8.75 -8.48
CA ASP A 167 -4.61 9.72 -7.39
C ASP A 167 -5.02 11.11 -7.87
N GLN A 168 -5.79 11.82 -7.05
CA GLN A 168 -6.28 13.15 -7.38
C GLN A 168 -6.22 14.05 -6.14
N PRO A 169 -5.64 15.24 -6.24
CA PRO A 169 -5.53 16.12 -5.09
C PRO A 169 -6.91 16.60 -4.60
N GLY A 170 -7.02 16.76 -3.30
CA GLY A 170 -8.19 17.35 -2.64
C GLY A 170 -9.25 16.34 -2.21
N ASP A 171 -8.99 15.04 -2.32
CA ASP A 171 -9.79 14.00 -1.67
C ASP A 171 -9.11 13.54 -0.35
N ASN A 172 -9.59 12.44 0.23
CA ASN A 172 -9.05 11.88 1.46
C ASN A 172 -8.04 10.75 1.23
N ILE A 173 -7.53 10.63 0.01
CA ILE A 173 -6.66 9.54 -0.44
C ILE A 173 -5.30 10.12 -0.83
N PHE A 174 -4.22 9.49 -0.40
CA PHE A 174 -2.85 9.92 -0.61
C PHE A 174 -1.98 8.74 -0.99
N ILE A 175 -0.91 9.00 -1.74
CA ILE A 175 0.06 7.97 -2.16
C ILE A 175 1.36 8.09 -1.35
N TRP A 176 1.95 6.93 -0.98
CA TRP A 176 3.37 6.82 -0.68
C TRP A 176 4.05 6.02 -1.78
N ASP A 177 4.97 6.67 -2.53
CA ASP A 177 5.62 6.05 -3.69
C ASP A 177 6.80 5.17 -3.29
N PHE A 178 6.48 4.04 -2.68
CA PHE A 178 7.45 3.04 -2.27
C PHE A 178 8.11 2.35 -3.47
N PHE A 179 7.37 2.15 -4.58
CA PHE A 179 7.93 1.59 -5.82
C PHE A 179 9.11 2.41 -6.35
N GLN A 180 9.03 3.74 -6.27
CA GLN A 180 10.14 4.62 -6.66
C GLN A 180 11.36 4.42 -5.76
N LEU A 181 11.16 4.27 -4.44
CA LEU A 181 12.23 4.04 -3.48
C LEU A 181 12.93 2.69 -3.68
N GLU A 182 12.17 1.64 -4.00
CA GLU A 182 12.68 0.29 -4.26
C GLU A 182 13.46 0.20 -5.57
N THR A 183 12.98 0.90 -6.60
CA THR A 183 13.46 0.72 -7.99
C THR A 183 14.38 1.83 -8.46
N GLU A 184 14.40 3.00 -7.81
CA GLU A 184 15.09 4.22 -8.23
C GLU A 184 14.75 4.58 -9.69
N GLY A 185 13.46 4.51 -10.05
CA GLY A 185 12.96 4.77 -11.40
C GLY A 185 13.12 3.60 -12.39
N GLY A 186 13.63 2.47 -11.91
CA GLY A 186 13.69 1.22 -12.68
C GLY A 186 12.39 0.41 -12.61
N ILE A 187 12.48 -0.86 -13.03
CA ILE A 187 11.35 -1.81 -13.02
C ILE A 187 11.51 -2.96 -12.02
N TYR A 188 12.66 -3.04 -11.35
CA TYR A 188 13.00 -4.10 -10.40
C TYR A 188 13.41 -3.49 -9.07
N LEU A 189 13.09 -4.19 -7.97
CA LEU A 189 13.75 -3.95 -6.70
C LEU A 189 15.26 -4.06 -6.89
N LYS A 190 16.01 -3.07 -6.41
CA LYS A 190 17.47 -3.06 -6.52
C LYS A 190 18.07 -4.19 -5.69
N ASP A 191 19.04 -4.91 -6.24
CA ASP A 191 19.72 -6.02 -5.57
C ASP A 191 20.29 -5.63 -4.21
N GLN A 192 20.79 -4.39 -4.09
CA GLN A 192 21.33 -3.86 -2.83
C GLN A 192 20.28 -3.56 -1.75
N TYR A 193 19.00 -3.54 -2.11
CA TYR A 193 17.88 -3.28 -1.18
C TYR A 193 17.11 -4.56 -0.86
N ALA A 194 17.32 -5.62 -1.61
CA ALA A 194 16.68 -6.91 -1.43
C ALA A 194 17.36 -7.76 -0.34
N ALA A 195 16.60 -8.68 0.24
CA ALA A 195 17.12 -9.67 1.17
C ALA A 195 18.10 -10.64 0.47
N SER A 196 17.81 -11.01 -0.78
CA SER A 196 18.72 -11.76 -1.65
C SER A 196 18.37 -11.56 -3.15
N ASN A 197 19.13 -12.17 -4.06
CA ASN A 197 18.89 -12.06 -5.49
C ASN A 197 17.61 -12.75 -5.99
N ASP A 198 17.00 -13.58 -5.17
CA ASP A 198 15.79 -14.37 -5.43
C ASP A 198 14.68 -14.11 -4.39
N ASP A 199 14.92 -13.26 -3.41
CA ASP A 199 13.98 -12.85 -2.40
C ASP A 199 13.65 -11.34 -2.52
N SER A 200 12.41 -11.03 -2.85
CA SER A 200 11.93 -9.66 -3.06
C SER A 200 11.56 -8.91 -1.78
N HIS A 201 11.84 -9.47 -0.60
CA HIS A 201 11.71 -8.70 0.62
C HIS A 201 12.82 -7.64 0.72
N PRO A 202 12.53 -6.45 1.25
CA PRO A 202 13.57 -5.47 1.56
C PRO A 202 14.54 -6.04 2.61
N ASN A 203 15.80 -5.65 2.52
CA ASN A 203 16.73 -5.92 3.62
C ASN A 203 16.58 -4.86 4.73
N TYR A 204 17.14 -5.17 5.89
CA TYR A 204 17.05 -4.31 7.07
C TYR A 204 17.66 -2.91 6.87
N GLN A 205 18.77 -2.81 6.14
CA GLN A 205 19.43 -1.52 5.87
C GLN A 205 18.54 -0.61 5.01
N PHE A 206 17.83 -1.18 4.05
CA PHE A 206 16.86 -0.44 3.26
C PHE A 206 15.67 -0.01 4.12
N ALA A 207 15.16 -0.89 4.98
CA ALA A 207 14.06 -0.59 5.89
C ALA A 207 14.41 0.59 6.83
N GLU A 208 15.58 0.58 7.48
CA GLU A 208 16.06 1.69 8.31
C GLU A 208 16.18 3.02 7.53
N ARG A 209 16.53 2.95 6.25
CA ARG A 209 16.62 4.12 5.38
C ARG A 209 15.27 4.72 5.02
N VAL A 210 14.26 3.87 4.74
CA VAL A 210 12.97 4.34 4.22
C VAL A 210 11.88 4.51 5.27
N ALA A 211 12.00 3.88 6.45
CA ALA A 211 11.04 4.08 7.53
C ALA A 211 10.89 5.56 7.94
N PRO A 212 11.97 6.38 8.05
CA PRO A 212 11.82 7.81 8.27
C PRO A 212 11.03 8.53 7.16
N LEU A 213 11.23 8.14 5.90
CA LEU A 213 10.51 8.73 4.75
C LEU A 213 9.02 8.37 4.81
N PHE A 214 8.71 7.14 5.18
CA PHE A 214 7.33 6.72 5.40
C PHE A 214 6.66 7.55 6.51
N VAL A 215 7.34 7.71 7.65
CA VAL A 215 6.82 8.53 8.74
C VAL A 215 6.67 10.00 8.32
N GLN A 216 7.61 10.57 7.57
CA GLN A 216 7.48 11.92 7.03
C GLN A 216 6.24 12.06 6.14
N ARG A 217 5.95 11.05 5.30
CA ARG A 217 4.74 11.03 4.48
C ARG A 217 3.47 10.99 5.33
N ILE A 218 3.43 10.14 6.37
CA ILE A 218 2.31 10.09 7.34
C ILE A 218 2.11 11.47 7.97
N ILE A 219 3.17 12.09 8.46
CA ILE A 219 3.10 13.41 9.10
C ILE A 219 2.63 14.49 8.12
N ALA A 220 3.12 14.51 6.89
CA ALA A 220 2.65 15.46 5.87
C ALA A 220 1.13 15.37 5.66
N VAL A 221 0.59 14.15 5.60
CA VAL A 221 -0.87 13.93 5.47
C VAL A 221 -1.61 14.37 6.75
N LEU A 222 -1.10 14.04 7.94
CA LEU A 222 -1.68 14.46 9.23
C LEU A 222 -1.75 15.99 9.38
N GLU A 223 -0.77 16.70 8.83
CA GLU A 223 -0.69 18.16 8.87
C GLU A 223 -1.44 18.85 7.72
N GLY A 224 -2.16 18.10 6.88
CA GLY A 224 -2.91 18.63 5.74
C GLY A 224 -2.06 19.07 4.55
N ARG A 225 -0.80 18.61 4.46
CA ARG A 225 0.16 18.93 3.39
C ARG A 225 0.37 17.75 2.43
N GLY A 226 -0.49 16.74 2.50
CA GLY A 226 -0.33 15.49 1.74
C GLY A 226 -0.25 15.68 0.23
N ASP A 227 -0.99 16.65 -0.33
CA ASP A 227 -0.97 16.95 -1.77
C ASP A 227 0.19 17.85 -2.21
N GLU A 228 0.89 18.49 -1.27
CA GLU A 228 1.95 19.46 -1.56
C GLU A 228 3.35 18.87 -1.43
N GLU A 229 3.49 17.79 -0.67
CA GLU A 229 4.76 17.18 -0.33
C GLU A 229 5.12 16.01 -1.27
N SER A 230 6.40 15.64 -1.27
CA SER A 230 6.91 14.51 -2.06
C SER A 230 6.16 13.22 -1.75
N LEU A 231 5.78 12.46 -2.78
CA LEU A 231 5.15 11.16 -2.62
C LEU A 231 6.08 10.12 -1.98
N THR A 232 7.40 10.31 -2.05
CA THR A 232 8.39 9.45 -1.40
C THR A 232 8.63 9.79 0.08
N GLY A 233 8.21 10.98 0.53
CA GLY A 233 8.51 11.51 1.85
C GLY A 233 9.91 12.15 1.96
N GLU A 234 10.59 12.40 0.81
CA GLU A 234 11.90 13.08 0.75
C GLU A 234 11.78 14.60 0.84
#